data_9e71c3d1c8b64f7a022ed030c23a88f4
#
_entry.id   9e71c3d1c8b64f7a022ed030c23a88f4
#
_cell.length_a   1.000
_cell.length_b   1.000
_cell.length_c   1.000
_cell.angle_alpha   90.00
_cell.angle_beta   90.00
_cell.angle_gamma   90.00
#
_symmetry.space_group_name_H-M   'P 1'
#
loop_
_entity.id
_entity.type
_entity.pdbx_description
1 polymer ?
#
loop_
_entity_poly.entity_id
_entity_poly.type
_entity_poly.pdbx_seq_one_letter_code
_entity_poly.pdbx_strand_id
1 'polypeptide(L)'
;MSKISILKFASAAAATLILTACASTDNNAKKLLNPDPPGKMYASADTYLAQGKFQRAAKRFEELDRDHPYSPEARRAMVMAAYSYFRAGKFPEAIATARRYTTMHPGTKDAALAHHIIASCYFEDMHGPKNDQTNTKKALQELQILKARYPNSKYARDADNRILIAQDTLAAKEMEVGRYYLKRRNYMASINRFKVVLSQYQTTKHVQEALMRITEGYMALGIKNEAQNAAAILGHNFPNSPWYKDAYTLLQSDGLAPREDKGSWLSKAWKNFKLPTIKL
;
A
#
# COMPACT_ATOMS: atom_id res chain seq x y z
N MET A 1 -24.50 -38.81 -68.51
CA MET A 1 -24.63 -39.34 -67.16
C MET A 1 -23.32 -39.07 -66.48
N SER A 2 -23.07 -38.36 -65.46
CA SER A 2 -23.89 -37.92 -64.36
C SER A 2 -23.16 -36.78 -63.57
N LYS A 3 -23.37 -35.52 -63.92
CA LYS A 3 -22.90 -34.38 -63.14
C LYS A 3 -23.94 -33.85 -62.12
N ILE A 4 -25.14 -34.44 -62.14
CA ILE A 4 -26.28 -34.01 -61.32
C ILE A 4 -26.33 -34.72 -59.96
N SER A 5 -25.75 -35.92 -59.83
CA SER A 5 -25.82 -36.70 -58.61
C SER A 5 -24.82 -36.22 -57.51
N ILE A 6 -23.72 -35.55 -57.86
CA ILE A 6 -22.72 -35.11 -56.90
C ILE A 6 -23.18 -33.85 -56.19
N LEU A 7 -24.02 -33.01 -56.83
CA LEU A 7 -24.48 -31.74 -56.25
C LEU A 7 -25.55 -31.96 -55.16
N LYS A 8 -26.28 -33.09 -55.17
CA LYS A 8 -27.31 -33.35 -54.17
C LYS A 8 -26.77 -33.96 -52.87
N PHE A 9 -25.60 -34.57 -52.90
CA PHE A 9 -24.94 -35.05 -51.65
C PHE A 9 -24.19 -33.94 -50.91
N ALA A 10 -23.68 -32.92 -51.57
CA ALA A 10 -23.00 -31.80 -50.95
C ALA A 10 -23.93 -30.87 -50.17
N SER A 11 -25.21 -30.74 -50.58
CA SER A 11 -26.20 -29.90 -49.88
C SER A 11 -26.79 -30.56 -48.64
N ALA A 12 -26.80 -31.90 -48.54
CA ALA A 12 -27.28 -32.61 -47.35
C ALA A 12 -26.25 -32.60 -46.19
N ALA A 13 -24.94 -32.60 -46.51
CA ALA A 13 -23.86 -32.52 -45.51
C ALA A 13 -23.70 -31.12 -44.90
N ALA A 14 -24.04 -30.06 -45.65
CA ALA A 14 -23.98 -28.68 -45.13
C ALA A 14 -25.13 -28.34 -44.18
N ALA A 15 -26.31 -28.99 -44.35
CA ALA A 15 -27.47 -28.75 -43.48
C ALA A 15 -27.35 -29.43 -42.09
N THR A 16 -26.56 -30.49 -41.96
CA THR A 16 -26.33 -31.17 -40.65
C THR A 16 -25.32 -30.48 -39.74
N LEU A 17 -24.41 -29.66 -40.28
CA LEU A 17 -23.42 -28.91 -39.48
C LEU A 17 -24.02 -27.68 -38.77
N ILE A 18 -25.17 -27.17 -39.21
CA ILE A 18 -25.81 -25.99 -38.62
C ILE A 18 -26.64 -26.33 -37.37
N LEU A 19 -27.07 -27.59 -37.22
CA LEU A 19 -27.92 -28.05 -36.10
C LEU A 19 -27.13 -28.33 -34.80
N THR A 20 -25.81 -28.52 -34.86
CA THR A 20 -24.99 -28.77 -33.67
C THR A 20 -24.53 -27.47 -32.98
N ALA A 21 -24.63 -26.32 -33.62
CA ALA A 21 -24.24 -25.03 -33.03
C ALA A 21 -25.29 -24.49 -32.04
N CYS A 22 -26.54 -24.91 -32.09
CA CYS A 22 -27.58 -24.42 -31.17
C CYS A 22 -27.65 -25.16 -29.85
N ALA A 23 -27.05 -26.37 -29.72
CA ALA A 23 -27.11 -27.15 -28.48
C ALA A 23 -26.21 -26.62 -27.36
N SER A 24 -25.14 -25.87 -27.68
CA SER A 24 -24.24 -25.30 -26.69
C SER A 24 -24.74 -23.97 -26.08
N THR A 25 -25.64 -23.26 -26.75
CA THR A 25 -26.24 -22.02 -26.26
C THR A 25 -27.32 -22.25 -25.21
N ASP A 26 -28.02 -23.38 -25.29
CA ASP A 26 -29.15 -23.70 -24.39
C ASP A 26 -28.71 -24.02 -22.95
N ASN A 27 -27.53 -24.60 -22.76
CA ASN A 27 -27.00 -24.92 -21.45
C ASN A 27 -26.49 -23.64 -20.70
N ASN A 28 -25.98 -22.67 -21.43
CA ASN A 28 -25.56 -21.39 -20.82
C ASN A 28 -26.79 -20.52 -20.51
N ALA A 29 -27.81 -20.50 -21.36
CA ALA A 29 -29.06 -19.83 -21.10
C ALA A 29 -29.82 -20.42 -19.89
N LYS A 30 -29.90 -21.78 -19.79
CA LYS A 30 -30.48 -22.46 -18.63
C LYS A 30 -29.71 -22.16 -17.33
N LYS A 31 -28.38 -22.05 -17.38
CA LYS A 31 -27.55 -21.73 -16.21
C LYS A 31 -27.71 -20.28 -15.75
N LEU A 32 -27.96 -19.36 -16.68
CA LEU A 32 -28.27 -17.95 -16.36
C LEU A 32 -29.67 -17.79 -15.74
N LEU A 33 -30.63 -18.63 -16.15
CA LEU A 33 -31.99 -18.60 -15.62
C LEU A 33 -32.16 -19.33 -14.28
N ASN A 34 -31.25 -20.25 -13.95
CA ASN A 34 -31.30 -21.02 -12.70
C ASN A 34 -29.86 -21.29 -12.21
N PRO A 35 -29.24 -20.28 -11.55
CA PRO A 35 -27.89 -20.43 -11.05
C PRO A 35 -27.78 -21.52 -9.98
N ASP A 36 -26.58 -22.09 -9.84
CA ASP A 36 -26.29 -23.02 -8.75
C ASP A 36 -26.62 -22.40 -7.37
N PRO A 37 -27.07 -23.17 -6.39
CA PRO A 37 -27.30 -22.68 -5.04
C PRO A 37 -26.05 -21.96 -4.45
N PRO A 38 -26.21 -20.89 -3.65
CA PRO A 38 -25.08 -20.07 -3.18
C PRO A 38 -24.02 -20.86 -2.41
N GLY A 39 -24.42 -21.80 -1.57
CA GLY A 39 -23.50 -22.67 -0.84
C GLY A 39 -22.64 -23.55 -1.76
N LYS A 40 -23.23 -24.08 -2.86
CA LYS A 40 -22.49 -24.88 -3.86
C LYS A 40 -21.49 -24.01 -4.65
N MET A 41 -21.90 -22.79 -5.00
CA MET A 41 -21.02 -21.84 -5.68
C MET A 41 -19.84 -21.45 -4.80
N TYR A 42 -20.11 -21.17 -3.52
CA TYR A 42 -19.06 -20.85 -2.55
C TYR A 42 -18.07 -22.01 -2.38
N ALA A 43 -18.54 -23.22 -2.16
CA ALA A 43 -17.70 -24.42 -2.02
C ALA A 43 -16.84 -24.68 -3.27
N SER A 44 -17.42 -24.47 -4.47
CA SER A 44 -16.66 -24.55 -5.73
C SER A 44 -15.55 -23.53 -5.84
N ALA A 45 -15.83 -22.26 -5.45
CA ALA A 45 -14.84 -21.20 -5.44
C ALA A 45 -13.71 -21.47 -4.43
N ASP A 46 -14.06 -21.95 -3.24
CA ASP A 46 -13.13 -22.32 -2.19
C ASP A 46 -12.22 -23.49 -2.61
N THR A 47 -12.78 -24.47 -3.34
CA THR A 47 -12.01 -25.55 -3.95
C THR A 47 -10.97 -25.02 -4.95
N TYR A 48 -11.34 -24.06 -5.82
CA TYR A 48 -10.36 -23.43 -6.72
C TYR A 48 -9.28 -22.67 -5.95
N LEU A 49 -9.65 -22.00 -4.86
CA LEU A 49 -8.70 -21.29 -4.00
C LEU A 49 -7.69 -22.27 -3.36
N ALA A 50 -8.16 -23.39 -2.82
CA ALA A 50 -7.33 -24.42 -2.23
C ALA A 50 -6.37 -25.07 -3.25
N GLN A 51 -6.80 -25.17 -4.51
CA GLN A 51 -5.98 -25.68 -5.61
C GLN A 51 -4.98 -24.65 -6.17
N GLY A 52 -4.90 -23.43 -5.61
CA GLY A 52 -4.06 -22.36 -6.14
C GLY A 52 -4.56 -21.75 -7.47
N LYS A 53 -5.76 -22.09 -7.91
CA LYS A 53 -6.40 -21.55 -9.13
C LYS A 53 -7.07 -20.20 -8.83
N PHE A 54 -6.26 -19.25 -8.34
CA PHE A 54 -6.74 -18.01 -7.73
C PHE A 54 -7.65 -17.18 -8.64
N GLN A 55 -7.29 -17.02 -9.92
CA GLN A 55 -8.12 -16.25 -10.85
C GLN A 55 -9.49 -16.92 -11.11
N ARG A 56 -9.55 -18.25 -11.15
CA ARG A 56 -10.82 -18.99 -11.27
C ARG A 56 -11.65 -18.85 -10.00
N ALA A 57 -11.01 -18.94 -8.83
CA ALA A 57 -11.67 -18.72 -7.55
C ALA A 57 -12.30 -17.32 -7.48
N ALA A 58 -11.54 -16.27 -7.85
CA ALA A 58 -12.03 -14.89 -7.87
C ALA A 58 -13.29 -14.76 -8.72
N LYS A 59 -13.25 -15.23 -9.97
CA LYS A 59 -14.41 -15.19 -10.89
C LYS A 59 -15.62 -15.95 -10.33
N ARG A 60 -15.39 -17.12 -9.72
CA ARG A 60 -16.49 -17.91 -9.16
C ARG A 60 -17.13 -17.25 -7.94
N PHE A 61 -16.33 -16.56 -7.11
CA PHE A 61 -16.85 -15.72 -6.01
C PHE A 61 -17.63 -14.50 -6.54
N GLU A 62 -17.18 -13.87 -7.63
CA GLU A 62 -17.91 -12.75 -8.26
C GLU A 62 -19.23 -13.22 -8.91
N GLU A 63 -19.24 -14.40 -9.53
CA GLU A 63 -20.48 -15.00 -10.04
C GLU A 63 -21.50 -15.20 -8.92
N LEU A 64 -21.07 -15.69 -7.77
CA LEU A 64 -21.94 -15.87 -6.61
C LEU A 64 -22.53 -14.52 -6.12
N ASP A 65 -21.71 -13.49 -6.02
CA ASP A 65 -22.16 -12.16 -5.60
C ASP A 65 -23.16 -11.55 -6.59
N ARG A 66 -22.94 -11.78 -7.89
CA ARG A 66 -23.85 -11.31 -8.94
C ARG A 66 -25.17 -12.09 -8.97
N ASP A 67 -25.11 -13.42 -8.86
CA ASP A 67 -26.26 -14.30 -9.06
C ASP A 67 -27.13 -14.38 -7.78
N HIS A 68 -26.54 -14.20 -6.61
CA HIS A 68 -27.21 -14.27 -5.29
C HIS A 68 -26.83 -13.11 -4.35
N PRO A 69 -27.03 -11.84 -4.74
CA PRO A 69 -26.47 -10.68 -4.03
C PRO A 69 -26.94 -10.52 -2.58
N TYR A 70 -28.07 -11.09 -2.25
CA TYR A 70 -28.66 -11.00 -0.89
C TYR A 70 -28.35 -12.21 -0.01
N SER A 71 -27.62 -13.20 -0.50
CA SER A 71 -27.26 -14.37 0.30
C SER A 71 -26.16 -14.03 1.32
N PRO A 72 -26.16 -14.68 2.50
CA PRO A 72 -25.06 -14.53 3.47
C PRO A 72 -23.69 -14.87 2.88
N GLU A 73 -23.66 -15.85 1.96
CA GLU A 73 -22.46 -16.29 1.26
C GLU A 73 -21.92 -15.22 0.30
N ALA A 74 -22.79 -14.45 -0.36
CA ALA A 74 -22.37 -13.41 -1.31
C ALA A 74 -21.51 -12.34 -0.65
N ARG A 75 -21.90 -11.88 0.53
CA ARG A 75 -21.11 -10.90 1.27
C ARG A 75 -19.70 -11.42 1.56
N ARG A 76 -19.55 -12.66 1.99
CA ARG A 76 -18.25 -13.28 2.22
C ARG A 76 -17.52 -13.57 0.92
N ALA A 77 -18.24 -13.97 -0.14
CA ALA A 77 -17.67 -14.20 -1.47
C ALA A 77 -17.02 -12.96 -2.04
N MET A 78 -17.60 -11.77 -1.84
CA MET A 78 -17.02 -10.49 -2.30
C MET A 78 -15.62 -10.27 -1.72
N VAL A 79 -15.41 -10.43 -0.41
CA VAL A 79 -14.08 -10.26 0.17
C VAL A 79 -13.13 -11.40 -0.22
N MET A 80 -13.64 -12.61 -0.41
CA MET A 80 -12.84 -13.75 -0.89
C MET A 80 -12.46 -13.63 -2.37
N ALA A 81 -13.27 -12.98 -3.19
CA ALA A 81 -12.90 -12.60 -4.56
C ALA A 81 -11.71 -11.63 -4.56
N ALA A 82 -11.78 -10.59 -3.73
CA ALA A 82 -10.67 -9.65 -3.56
C ALA A 82 -9.39 -10.34 -3.10
N TYR A 83 -9.48 -11.24 -2.12
CA TYR A 83 -8.35 -12.05 -1.66
C TYR A 83 -7.78 -12.94 -2.77
N SER A 84 -8.66 -13.57 -3.54
CA SER A 84 -8.25 -14.43 -4.66
C SER A 84 -7.54 -13.63 -5.77
N TYR A 85 -8.02 -12.44 -6.10
CA TYR A 85 -7.34 -11.54 -7.03
C TYR A 85 -5.96 -11.10 -6.50
N PHE A 86 -5.86 -10.75 -5.22
CA PHE A 86 -4.57 -10.43 -4.59
C PHE A 86 -3.59 -11.60 -4.73
N ARG A 87 -4.03 -12.84 -4.41
CA ARG A 87 -3.21 -14.04 -4.55
C ARG A 87 -2.84 -14.36 -6.00
N ALA A 88 -3.63 -13.91 -6.96
CA ALA A 88 -3.36 -14.01 -8.40
C ALA A 88 -2.41 -12.92 -8.93
N GLY A 89 -1.97 -11.97 -8.10
CA GLY A 89 -1.19 -10.80 -8.52
C GLY A 89 -2.00 -9.77 -9.33
N LYS A 90 -3.34 -9.89 -9.31
CA LYS A 90 -4.26 -8.96 -9.98
C LYS A 90 -4.63 -7.83 -9.03
N PHE A 91 -3.64 -6.96 -8.74
CA PHE A 91 -3.77 -5.91 -7.73
C PHE A 91 -4.88 -4.89 -8.04
N PRO A 92 -5.05 -4.39 -9.27
CA PRO A 92 -6.14 -3.46 -9.58
C PRO A 92 -7.53 -4.05 -9.29
N GLU A 93 -7.78 -5.29 -9.71
CA GLU A 93 -9.05 -5.99 -9.49
C GLU A 93 -9.27 -6.27 -7.99
N ALA A 94 -8.22 -6.69 -7.28
CA ALA A 94 -8.28 -6.92 -5.84
C ALA A 94 -8.66 -5.63 -5.08
N ILE A 95 -8.03 -4.50 -5.42
CA ILE A 95 -8.30 -3.20 -4.82
C ILE A 95 -9.75 -2.77 -5.12
N ALA A 96 -10.19 -2.88 -6.37
CA ALA A 96 -11.54 -2.46 -6.77
C ALA A 96 -12.61 -3.27 -6.00
N THR A 97 -12.46 -4.60 -5.95
CA THR A 97 -13.41 -5.49 -5.26
C THR A 97 -13.38 -5.27 -3.74
N ALA A 98 -12.18 -5.11 -3.13
CA ALA A 98 -12.06 -4.84 -1.72
C ALA A 98 -12.61 -3.46 -1.33
N ARG A 99 -12.43 -2.41 -2.15
CA ARG A 99 -13.04 -1.08 -1.94
C ARG A 99 -14.56 -1.14 -1.99
N ARG A 100 -15.12 -1.87 -2.95
CA ARG A 100 -16.56 -2.10 -3.02
C ARG A 100 -17.06 -2.73 -1.72
N TYR A 101 -16.35 -3.74 -1.18
CA TYR A 101 -16.69 -4.35 0.10
C TYR A 101 -16.64 -3.35 1.27
N THR A 102 -15.56 -2.57 1.40
CA THR A 102 -15.41 -1.61 2.51
C THR A 102 -16.46 -0.48 2.47
N THR A 103 -16.96 -0.14 1.29
CA THR A 103 -18.03 0.85 1.10
C THR A 103 -19.40 0.27 1.48
N MET A 104 -19.71 -0.96 1.08
CA MET A 104 -21.02 -1.57 1.31
C MET A 104 -21.15 -2.17 2.71
N HIS A 105 -20.05 -2.65 3.30
CA HIS A 105 -20.06 -3.42 4.56
C HIS A 105 -19.00 -2.96 5.58
N PRO A 106 -18.90 -1.65 5.90
CA PRO A 106 -17.80 -1.10 6.71
C PRO A 106 -17.76 -1.60 8.16
N GLY A 107 -18.92 -2.01 8.71
CA GLY A 107 -19.05 -2.46 10.12
C GLY A 107 -18.82 -3.96 10.33
N THR A 108 -18.48 -4.71 9.31
CA THR A 108 -18.33 -6.17 9.42
C THR A 108 -16.91 -6.59 9.82
N LYS A 109 -16.78 -7.80 10.38
CA LYS A 109 -15.47 -8.38 10.73
C LYS A 109 -14.56 -8.53 9.51
N ASP A 110 -15.14 -8.82 8.35
CA ASP A 110 -14.38 -9.02 7.11
C ASP A 110 -13.92 -7.70 6.47
N ALA A 111 -14.44 -6.54 6.94
CA ALA A 111 -13.95 -5.24 6.47
C ALA A 111 -12.47 -5.00 6.83
N ALA A 112 -12.02 -5.54 7.97
CA ALA A 112 -10.59 -5.52 8.32
C ALA A 112 -9.73 -6.30 7.31
N LEU A 113 -10.20 -7.46 6.83
CA LEU A 113 -9.53 -8.21 5.77
C LEU A 113 -9.53 -7.42 4.45
N ALA A 114 -10.63 -6.78 4.09
CA ALA A 114 -10.70 -5.98 2.87
C ALA A 114 -9.69 -4.81 2.89
N HIS A 115 -9.59 -4.04 3.98
CA HIS A 115 -8.55 -3.02 4.14
C HIS A 115 -7.13 -3.60 4.11
N HIS A 116 -6.92 -4.76 4.73
CA HIS A 116 -5.65 -5.45 4.68
C HIS A 116 -5.26 -5.85 3.24
N ILE A 117 -6.21 -6.34 2.44
CA ILE A 117 -5.97 -6.68 1.02
C ILE A 117 -5.58 -5.43 0.24
N ILE A 118 -6.31 -4.31 0.38
CA ILE A 118 -5.98 -3.04 -0.30
C ILE A 118 -4.57 -2.59 0.09
N ALA A 119 -4.27 -2.56 1.39
CA ALA A 119 -2.96 -2.19 1.90
C ALA A 119 -1.86 -3.09 1.36
N SER A 120 -2.09 -4.42 1.32
CA SER A 120 -1.12 -5.38 0.82
C SER A 120 -0.86 -5.22 -0.67
N CYS A 121 -1.90 -4.97 -1.49
CA CYS A 121 -1.72 -4.72 -2.93
C CYS A 121 -0.80 -3.50 -3.17
N TYR A 122 -1.05 -2.39 -2.47
CA TYR A 122 -0.19 -1.20 -2.60
C TYR A 122 1.21 -1.44 -2.03
N PHE A 123 1.32 -2.24 -0.97
CA PHE A 123 2.60 -2.54 -0.33
C PHE A 123 3.49 -3.41 -1.21
N GLU A 124 2.93 -4.44 -1.86
CA GLU A 124 3.66 -5.30 -2.81
C GLU A 124 4.09 -4.52 -4.07
N ASP A 125 3.36 -3.47 -4.43
CA ASP A 125 3.67 -2.59 -5.57
C ASP A 125 4.46 -1.33 -5.15
N MET A 126 5.11 -1.36 -3.97
CA MET A 126 6.01 -0.31 -3.53
C MET A 126 7.34 -0.40 -4.25
N HIS A 127 7.85 0.76 -4.64
CA HIS A 127 9.17 0.88 -5.26
C HIS A 127 10.15 1.61 -4.34
N GLY A 128 11.45 1.49 -4.65
CA GLY A 128 12.50 2.15 -3.88
C GLY A 128 12.37 3.69 -3.86
N PRO A 129 13.10 4.38 -2.97
CA PRO A 129 12.92 5.82 -2.71
C PRO A 129 13.21 6.72 -3.91
N LYS A 130 13.90 6.24 -4.94
CA LYS A 130 14.18 7.01 -6.15
C LYS A 130 12.99 7.08 -7.12
N ASN A 131 12.03 6.18 -6.98
CA ASN A 131 10.86 6.07 -7.86
C ASN A 131 9.67 6.88 -7.33
N ASP A 132 8.52 6.76 -8.00
CA ASP A 132 7.26 7.31 -7.53
C ASP A 132 6.81 6.66 -6.21
N GLN A 133 6.30 7.48 -5.29
CA GLN A 133 5.90 7.05 -3.95
C GLN A 133 4.38 7.01 -3.76
N THR A 134 3.62 7.05 -4.85
CA THR A 134 2.14 7.05 -4.79
C THR A 134 1.61 5.80 -4.09
N ASN A 135 2.11 4.62 -4.45
CA ASN A 135 1.67 3.36 -3.84
C ASN A 135 2.13 3.24 -2.39
N THR A 136 3.34 3.70 -2.05
CA THR A 136 3.81 3.77 -0.66
C THR A 136 2.89 4.62 0.23
N LYS A 137 2.48 5.79 -0.26
CA LYS A 137 1.53 6.67 0.46
C LYS A 137 0.17 6.01 0.64
N LYS A 138 -0.35 5.38 -0.41
CA LYS A 138 -1.64 4.66 -0.36
C LYS A 138 -1.58 3.46 0.59
N ALA A 139 -0.48 2.68 0.56
CA ALA A 139 -0.26 1.58 1.50
C ALA A 139 -0.26 2.09 2.95
N LEU A 140 0.51 3.14 3.24
CA LEU A 140 0.56 3.76 4.57
C LEU A 140 -0.83 4.21 5.04
N GLN A 141 -1.59 4.88 4.19
CA GLN A 141 -2.93 5.36 4.50
C GLN A 141 -3.89 4.20 4.84
N GLU A 142 -3.92 3.14 4.04
CA GLU A 142 -4.80 1.99 4.29
C GLU A 142 -4.39 1.22 5.55
N LEU A 143 -3.08 1.10 5.84
CA LEU A 143 -2.57 0.50 7.08
C LEU A 143 -2.98 1.32 8.31
N GLN A 144 -2.94 2.65 8.22
CA GLN A 144 -3.40 3.54 9.29
C GLN A 144 -4.91 3.44 9.52
N ILE A 145 -5.71 3.36 8.45
CA ILE A 145 -7.16 3.12 8.52
C ILE A 145 -7.44 1.79 9.20
N LEU A 146 -6.75 0.72 8.78
CA LEU A 146 -6.88 -0.61 9.37
C LEU A 146 -6.61 -0.60 10.87
N LYS A 147 -5.52 0.04 11.29
CA LYS A 147 -5.14 0.14 12.72
C LYS A 147 -6.13 0.98 13.53
N ALA A 148 -6.61 2.10 12.97
CA ALA A 148 -7.52 3.01 13.66
C ALA A 148 -8.93 2.44 13.81
N ARG A 149 -9.46 1.82 12.75
CA ARG A 149 -10.85 1.32 12.74
C ARG A 149 -11.01 -0.10 13.28
N TYR A 150 -9.98 -0.94 13.13
CA TYR A 150 -10.04 -2.36 13.48
C TYR A 150 -8.85 -2.80 14.36
N PRO A 151 -8.57 -2.11 15.49
CA PRO A 151 -7.36 -2.30 16.30
C PRO A 151 -7.23 -3.72 16.84
N ASN A 152 -8.35 -4.40 17.09
CA ASN A 152 -8.39 -5.75 17.63
C ASN A 152 -8.33 -6.85 16.56
N SER A 153 -8.24 -6.51 15.28
CA SER A 153 -8.13 -7.49 14.22
C SER A 153 -6.73 -8.09 14.17
N LYS A 154 -6.61 -9.35 13.76
CA LYS A 154 -5.30 -9.99 13.54
C LYS A 154 -4.47 -9.22 12.50
N TYR A 155 -5.11 -8.56 11.55
CA TYR A 155 -4.44 -7.80 10.50
C TYR A 155 -3.85 -6.48 10.99
N ALA A 156 -4.42 -5.87 12.03
CA ALA A 156 -3.91 -4.64 12.62
C ALA A 156 -2.58 -4.87 13.37
N ARG A 157 -2.37 -6.06 13.92
CA ARG A 157 -1.11 -6.41 14.62
C ARG A 157 0.08 -6.42 13.66
N ASP A 158 -0.11 -6.92 12.44
CA ASP A 158 0.94 -6.97 11.42
C ASP A 158 1.16 -5.61 10.73
N ALA A 159 0.23 -4.67 10.90
CA ALA A 159 0.28 -3.36 10.25
C ALA A 159 1.43 -2.49 10.78
N ASP A 160 1.86 -2.61 12.04
CA ASP A 160 2.88 -1.76 12.64
C ASP A 160 4.22 -1.85 11.92
N ASN A 161 4.71 -3.04 11.65
CA ASN A 161 5.95 -3.24 10.89
C ASN A 161 5.85 -2.71 9.46
N ARG A 162 4.71 -2.93 8.80
CA ARG A 162 4.49 -2.41 7.43
C ARG A 162 4.38 -0.89 7.40
N ILE A 163 3.79 -0.26 8.41
CA ILE A 163 3.76 1.20 8.58
C ILE A 163 5.19 1.74 8.70
N LEU A 164 6.03 1.14 9.55
CA LEU A 164 7.42 1.56 9.70
C LEU A 164 8.21 1.45 8.39
N ILE A 165 8.04 0.37 7.63
CA ILE A 165 8.70 0.18 6.32
C ILE A 165 8.22 1.25 5.33
N ALA A 166 6.93 1.52 5.26
CA ALA A 166 6.38 2.53 4.36
C ALA A 166 6.88 3.95 4.75
N GLN A 167 6.89 4.27 6.05
CA GLN A 167 7.43 5.55 6.55
C GLN A 167 8.93 5.68 6.28
N ASP A 168 9.72 4.63 6.46
CA ASP A 168 11.16 4.63 6.17
C ASP A 168 11.42 4.88 4.67
N THR A 169 10.64 4.26 3.79
CA THR A 169 10.74 4.47 2.35
C THR A 169 10.41 5.92 1.95
N LEU A 170 9.35 6.50 2.54
CA LEU A 170 8.97 7.90 2.30
C LEU A 170 10.01 8.87 2.86
N ALA A 171 10.54 8.62 4.05
CA ALA A 171 11.64 9.38 4.63
C ALA A 171 12.89 9.32 3.76
N ALA A 172 13.26 8.14 3.28
CA ALA A 172 14.39 7.94 2.38
C ALA A 172 14.25 8.77 1.09
N LYS A 173 13.03 8.90 0.53
CA LYS A 173 12.75 9.77 -0.62
C LYS A 173 13.06 11.24 -0.31
N GLU A 174 12.57 11.75 0.83
CA GLU A 174 12.84 13.13 1.24
C GLU A 174 14.34 13.35 1.49
N MET A 175 15.03 12.39 2.09
CA MET A 175 16.48 12.41 2.28
C MET A 175 17.24 12.48 0.95
N GLU A 176 16.87 11.66 -0.04
CA GLU A 176 17.48 11.68 -1.37
C GLU A 176 17.34 13.04 -2.05
N VAL A 177 16.13 13.61 -2.03
CA VAL A 177 15.86 14.95 -2.60
C VAL A 177 16.59 16.03 -1.80
N GLY A 178 16.63 15.93 -0.46
CA GLY A 178 17.35 16.85 0.40
C GLY A 178 18.86 16.88 0.10
N ARG A 179 19.49 15.70 0.02
CA ARG A 179 20.90 15.55 -0.35
C ARG A 179 21.22 16.09 -1.75
N TYR A 180 20.32 15.90 -2.70
CA TYR A 180 20.45 16.45 -4.05
C TYR A 180 20.54 17.99 -4.04
N TYR A 181 19.62 18.66 -3.30
CA TYR A 181 19.66 20.12 -3.16
C TYR A 181 20.86 20.61 -2.37
N LEU A 182 21.28 19.88 -1.32
CA LEU A 182 22.44 20.21 -0.51
C LEU A 182 23.73 20.24 -1.36
N LYS A 183 23.95 19.21 -2.18
CA LYS A 183 25.08 19.14 -3.11
C LYS A 183 25.11 20.30 -4.11
N ARG A 184 23.95 20.84 -4.47
CA ARG A 184 23.81 22.01 -5.34
C ARG A 184 23.84 23.34 -4.60
N ARG A 185 24.15 23.34 -3.31
CA ARG A 185 24.16 24.52 -2.44
C ARG A 185 22.82 25.26 -2.37
N ASN A 186 21.71 24.59 -2.72
CA ASN A 186 20.37 25.10 -2.50
C ASN A 186 19.92 24.73 -1.09
N TYR A 187 20.50 25.42 -0.10
CA TYR A 187 20.35 25.06 1.31
C TYR A 187 18.91 25.19 1.80
N MET A 188 18.17 26.21 1.39
CA MET A 188 16.76 26.37 1.79
C MET A 188 15.88 25.23 1.29
N ALA A 189 16.02 24.82 0.02
CA ALA A 189 15.29 23.70 -0.53
C ALA A 189 15.67 22.38 0.18
N SER A 190 16.95 22.19 0.47
CA SER A 190 17.47 21.04 1.22
C SER A 190 16.87 20.95 2.62
N ILE A 191 16.94 22.05 3.40
CA ILE A 191 16.37 22.13 4.75
C ILE A 191 14.88 21.80 4.73
N ASN A 192 14.11 22.32 3.76
CA ASN A 192 12.68 22.05 3.67
C ASN A 192 12.38 20.54 3.47
N ARG A 193 13.23 19.83 2.74
CA ARG A 193 13.08 18.36 2.58
C ARG A 193 13.40 17.62 3.88
N PHE A 194 14.47 17.96 4.56
CA PHE A 194 14.80 17.33 5.84
C PHE A 194 13.78 17.68 6.94
N LYS A 195 13.16 18.88 6.88
CA LYS A 195 12.04 19.24 7.77
C LYS A 195 10.87 18.28 7.65
N VAL A 196 10.54 17.78 6.45
CA VAL A 196 9.49 16.78 6.25
C VAL A 196 9.81 15.48 7.02
N VAL A 197 11.08 15.04 7.00
CA VAL A 197 11.52 13.86 7.78
C VAL A 197 11.27 14.08 9.28
N LEU A 198 11.62 15.24 9.80
CA LEU A 198 11.46 15.56 11.21
C LEU A 198 10.01 15.79 11.64
N SER A 199 9.12 16.18 10.73
CA SER A 199 7.71 16.43 11.05
C SER A 199 6.81 15.23 10.83
N GLN A 200 7.12 14.35 9.87
CA GLN A 200 6.22 13.26 9.46
C GLN A 200 6.78 11.87 9.70
N TYR A 201 8.12 11.70 9.78
CA TYR A 201 8.79 10.40 9.81
C TYR A 201 9.80 10.28 10.96
N GLN A 202 9.47 10.81 12.11
CA GLN A 202 10.37 10.91 13.28
C GLN A 202 10.79 9.54 13.86
N THR A 203 10.03 8.47 13.58
CA THR A 203 10.35 7.10 14.04
C THR A 203 11.36 6.38 13.17
N THR A 204 11.76 6.98 12.03
CA THR A 204 12.66 6.34 11.07
C THR A 204 14.13 6.56 11.42
N LYS A 205 15.00 5.69 10.93
CA LYS A 205 16.47 5.82 11.07
C LYS A 205 17.05 7.08 10.44
N HIS A 206 16.29 7.73 9.56
CA HIS A 206 16.74 8.91 8.80
C HIS A 206 16.79 10.21 9.62
N VAL A 207 16.17 10.22 10.79
CA VAL A 207 16.05 11.42 11.64
C VAL A 207 17.41 11.98 12.07
N GLN A 208 18.34 11.12 12.42
CA GLN A 208 19.67 11.53 12.88
C GLN A 208 20.44 12.24 11.76
N GLU A 209 20.48 11.66 10.57
CA GLU A 209 21.09 12.30 9.41
C GLU A 209 20.35 13.59 9.04
N ALA A 210 19.02 13.62 9.07
CA ALA A 210 18.23 14.82 8.75
C ALA A 210 18.58 16.00 9.67
N LEU A 211 18.73 15.77 10.99
CA LEU A 211 19.15 16.79 11.95
C LEU A 211 20.57 17.31 11.64
N MET A 212 21.50 16.41 11.35
CA MET A 212 22.86 16.81 10.95
C MET A 212 22.84 17.63 9.66
N ARG A 213 22.12 17.23 8.62
CA ARG A 213 22.02 17.96 7.35
C ARG A 213 21.32 19.31 7.48
N ILE A 214 20.38 19.44 8.41
CA ILE A 214 19.77 20.74 8.77
C ILE A 214 20.80 21.64 9.45
N THR A 215 21.62 21.11 10.37
CA THR A 215 22.74 21.84 10.97
C THR A 215 23.67 22.36 9.89
N GLU A 216 24.12 21.53 8.97
CA GLU A 216 24.97 21.88 7.83
C GLU A 216 24.34 22.98 6.96
N GLY A 217 23.07 22.82 6.59
CA GLY A 217 22.34 23.79 5.76
C GLY A 217 22.19 25.14 6.44
N TYR A 218 21.88 25.21 7.74
CA TYR A 218 21.76 26.45 8.48
C TYR A 218 23.13 27.11 8.72
N MET A 219 24.19 26.35 8.97
CA MET A 219 25.56 26.88 9.04
C MET A 219 25.96 27.55 7.72
N ALA A 220 25.72 26.90 6.60
CA ALA A 220 26.01 27.43 5.28
C ALA A 220 25.21 28.72 4.93
N LEU A 221 24.04 28.92 5.54
CA LEU A 221 23.21 30.11 5.41
C LEU A 221 23.56 31.21 6.45
N GLY A 222 24.46 30.93 7.39
CA GLY A 222 24.78 31.85 8.49
C GLY A 222 23.72 31.94 9.58
N ILE A 223 22.72 31.04 9.58
CA ILE A 223 21.61 31.00 10.57
C ILE A 223 22.07 30.16 11.78
N LYS A 224 23.04 30.70 12.52
CA LYS A 224 23.80 30.01 13.57
C LYS A 224 22.90 29.45 14.70
N ASN A 225 21.90 30.22 15.14
CA ASN A 225 21.01 29.82 16.24
C ASN A 225 20.23 28.53 15.91
N GLU A 226 19.68 28.41 14.69
CA GLU A 226 18.95 27.21 14.25
C GLU A 226 19.89 26.02 14.04
N ALA A 227 21.13 26.27 13.58
CA ALA A 227 22.14 25.21 13.47
C ALA A 227 22.51 24.64 14.85
N GLN A 228 22.78 25.52 15.83
CA GLN A 228 23.08 25.11 17.21
C GLN A 228 21.91 24.31 17.82
N ASN A 229 20.67 24.76 17.59
CA ASN A 229 19.48 24.08 18.09
C ASN A 229 19.28 22.69 17.44
N ALA A 230 19.51 22.56 16.14
CA ALA A 230 19.42 21.25 15.45
C ALA A 230 20.44 20.25 16.02
N ALA A 231 21.68 20.70 16.23
CA ALA A 231 22.72 19.89 16.84
C ALA A 231 22.42 19.57 18.32
N ALA A 232 21.81 20.48 19.07
CA ALA A 232 21.43 20.24 20.46
C ALA A 232 20.35 19.16 20.57
N ILE A 233 19.32 19.21 19.69
CA ILE A 233 18.28 18.16 19.63
C ILE A 233 18.91 16.81 19.26
N LEU A 234 19.83 16.79 18.28
CA LEU A 234 20.53 15.58 17.87
C LEU A 234 21.35 15.00 19.05
N GLY A 235 22.13 15.82 19.74
CA GLY A 235 22.95 15.37 20.87
C GLY A 235 22.14 14.91 22.07
N HIS A 236 21.04 15.60 22.38
CA HIS A 236 20.17 15.22 23.49
C HIS A 236 19.50 13.86 23.28
N ASN A 237 19.02 13.59 22.06
CA ASN A 237 18.25 12.37 21.78
C ASN A 237 19.12 11.22 21.26
N PHE A 238 20.25 11.51 20.64
CA PHE A 238 21.13 10.53 20.00
C PHE A 238 22.61 10.79 20.31
N PRO A 239 23.01 10.81 21.58
CA PRO A 239 24.36 11.24 21.99
C PRO A 239 25.50 10.39 21.40
N ASN A 240 25.22 9.11 21.11
CA ASN A 240 26.21 8.18 20.55
C ASN A 240 26.17 8.12 19.01
N SER A 241 25.38 8.97 18.37
CA SER A 241 25.25 8.98 16.90
C SER A 241 26.50 9.52 16.22
N PRO A 242 27.01 8.88 15.16
CA PRO A 242 28.08 9.44 14.36
C PRO A 242 27.67 10.81 13.77
N TRP A 243 26.41 11.00 13.42
CA TRP A 243 25.88 12.28 12.93
C TRP A 243 25.97 13.39 13.97
N TYR A 244 25.85 13.07 15.27
CA TYR A 244 26.05 14.06 16.32
C TYR A 244 27.51 14.51 16.39
N LYS A 245 28.44 13.59 16.28
CA LYS A 245 29.88 13.90 16.26
C LYS A 245 30.21 14.86 15.11
N ASP A 246 29.65 14.58 13.91
CA ASP A 246 29.86 15.42 12.73
C ASP A 246 29.26 16.84 12.93
N ALA A 247 28.02 16.93 13.45
CA ALA A 247 27.35 18.19 13.73
C ALA A 247 28.12 19.01 14.79
N TYR A 248 28.62 18.36 15.82
CA TYR A 248 29.42 19.01 16.87
C TYR A 248 30.74 19.55 16.31
N THR A 249 31.47 18.77 15.54
CA THR A 249 32.73 19.19 14.87
C THR A 249 32.48 20.37 13.93
N LEU A 250 31.39 20.35 13.17
CA LEU A 250 31.01 21.44 12.28
C LEU A 250 30.77 22.75 13.05
N LEU A 251 30.06 22.70 14.17
CA LEU A 251 29.83 23.89 15.00
C LEU A 251 31.11 24.42 15.62
N GLN A 252 31.98 23.52 16.13
CA GLN A 252 33.26 23.90 16.73
C GLN A 252 34.19 24.61 15.75
N SER A 253 34.16 24.25 14.45
CA SER A 253 35.00 24.95 13.45
C SER A 253 34.69 26.45 13.33
N ASP A 254 33.48 26.88 13.76
CA ASP A 254 33.03 28.27 13.81
C ASP A 254 33.00 28.84 15.24
N GLY A 255 33.60 28.15 16.22
CA GLY A 255 33.64 28.58 17.63
C GLY A 255 32.28 28.46 18.32
N LEU A 256 31.37 27.64 17.79
CA LEU A 256 30.01 27.43 18.32
C LEU A 256 29.91 26.11 19.05
N ALA A 257 28.88 26.00 19.92
CA ALA A 257 28.49 24.75 20.58
C ALA A 257 26.99 24.51 20.42
N PRO A 258 26.52 23.26 20.51
CA PRO A 258 25.10 22.94 20.54
C PRO A 258 24.39 23.73 21.66
N ARG A 259 23.28 24.40 21.33
CA ARG A 259 22.49 25.20 22.26
C ARG A 259 21.02 25.10 21.91
N GLU A 260 20.22 24.65 22.88
CA GLU A 260 18.75 24.53 22.68
C GLU A 260 18.11 25.93 22.61
N ASP A 261 17.24 26.11 21.62
CA ASP A 261 16.31 27.23 21.51
C ASP A 261 14.87 26.73 21.55
N LYS A 262 14.21 26.95 22.69
CA LYS A 262 12.81 26.54 22.92
C LYS A 262 11.81 27.29 22.03
N GLY A 263 12.17 28.45 21.51
CA GLY A 263 11.36 29.25 20.59
C GLY A 263 11.39 28.77 19.14
N SER A 264 12.43 28.03 18.77
CA SER A 264 12.63 27.51 17.43
C SER A 264 11.48 26.60 16.98
N TRP A 265 11.18 26.64 15.67
CA TRP A 265 10.25 25.73 15.04
C TRP A 265 10.64 24.26 15.25
N LEU A 266 11.92 23.98 15.24
CA LEU A 266 12.48 22.65 15.38
C LEU A 266 12.20 22.07 16.77
N SER A 267 12.44 22.85 17.82
CA SER A 267 12.11 22.44 19.19
C SER A 267 10.60 22.25 19.38
N LYS A 268 9.77 23.08 18.76
CA LYS A 268 8.31 22.91 18.77
C LYS A 268 7.88 21.65 18.04
N ALA A 269 8.43 21.38 16.85
CA ALA A 269 8.15 20.15 16.11
C ALA A 269 8.56 18.89 16.88
N TRP A 270 9.73 18.97 17.58
CA TRP A 270 10.24 17.86 18.38
C TRP A 270 9.41 17.57 19.64
N LYS A 271 8.97 18.61 20.35
CA LYS A 271 8.14 18.46 21.56
C LYS A 271 6.78 17.79 21.31
N ASN A 272 6.21 17.99 20.13
CA ASN A 272 4.95 17.38 19.75
C ASN A 272 5.07 15.89 19.41
N PHE A 273 6.30 15.36 19.39
CA PHE A 273 6.58 13.97 19.13
C PHE A 273 6.62 13.16 20.43
N LYS A 274 5.63 12.29 20.62
CA LYS A 274 5.70 11.21 21.60
C LYS A 274 6.37 10.01 20.94
N LEU A 275 7.62 9.72 21.31
CA LEU A 275 8.24 8.43 20.95
C LEU A 275 7.28 7.31 21.34
N PRO A 276 6.90 6.39 20.43
CA PRO A 276 6.18 5.20 20.82
C PRO A 276 7.09 4.46 21.83
N THR A 277 6.60 4.29 23.06
CA THR A 277 7.26 3.45 24.05
C THR A 277 7.31 2.03 23.50
N ILE A 278 8.45 1.66 22.93
CA ILE A 278 8.77 0.27 22.64
C ILE A 278 8.93 -0.38 24.01
N LYS A 279 7.88 -1.08 24.47
CA LYS A 279 8.05 -2.04 25.56
C LYS A 279 8.89 -3.18 24.97
N LEU A 280 10.18 -3.21 25.38
CA LEU A 280 11.07 -4.34 25.20
C LEU A 280 10.51 -5.57 25.93
#